data_8372cbf51d178c04661279146e82458a
#
_entry.id   8372cbf51d178c04661279146e82458a
#
_cell.length_a   1.000
_cell.length_b   1.000
_cell.length_c   1.000
_cell.angle_alpha   90.00
_cell.angle_beta   90.00
_cell.angle_gamma   90.00
#
_symmetry.space_group_name_H-M   'P 1'
#
loop_
_entity.id
_entity.type
_entity.pdbx_description
1 polymer ?
#
loop_
_entity_poly.entity_id
_entity_poly.type
_entity_poly.pdbx_seq_one_letter_code
_entity_poly.pdbx_strand_id
1 'polypeptide(L)'
;MAEQSMGPRDFFRKEAAIADLALLACPGAEELCNLVDGHLVRWAREIGMDVDTFIIPSDCPRFQSGDAKGLVKASTRGDDIYIFVDPGNYSVTYNLFGYENHLSPDDHFQNLIRLIQAVSGRAHRISVIMPSLYGGRQHRRVSRESLDCAYALQQLRAMGVKNIITFDAHDPRVMNAVPLMSFDNVMPTYQVLKCLLHHVPDVNFSKEHFLVVSPDEGAKIGRAHV
;
A
#
# COMPACT_ATOMS: atom_id res chain seq x y z
N MET A 1 -1.64 -32.44 11.60
CA MET A 1 -1.94 -31.38 12.58
C MET A 1 -2.45 -30.21 11.75
N ALA A 2 -3.74 -29.84 11.94
CA ALA A 2 -4.31 -28.73 11.22
C ALA A 2 -3.66 -27.43 11.76
N GLU A 3 -2.99 -26.67 10.90
CA GLU A 3 -2.61 -25.30 11.19
C GLU A 3 -3.90 -24.53 11.50
N GLN A 4 -4.09 -24.18 12.76
CA GLN A 4 -5.12 -23.24 13.14
C GLN A 4 -4.73 -21.90 12.51
N SER A 5 -5.48 -21.47 11.49
CA SER A 5 -5.34 -20.13 10.95
C SER A 5 -5.54 -19.15 12.10
N MET A 6 -4.52 -18.35 12.38
CA MET A 6 -4.56 -17.31 13.39
C MET A 6 -5.69 -16.34 13.03
N GLY A 7 -6.72 -16.29 13.87
CA GLY A 7 -7.83 -15.36 13.67
C GLY A 7 -7.43 -13.91 14.02
N PRO A 8 -8.25 -12.92 13.63
CA PRO A 8 -7.99 -11.50 13.98
C PRO A 8 -7.76 -11.29 15.48
N ARG A 9 -8.42 -12.09 16.33
CA ARG A 9 -8.28 -12.02 17.79
C ARG A 9 -6.91 -12.41 18.32
N ASP A 10 -6.15 -13.23 17.59
CA ASP A 10 -4.83 -13.68 18.04
C ASP A 10 -3.74 -12.67 17.68
N PHE A 11 -4.01 -11.81 16.69
CA PHE A 11 -3.06 -10.79 16.23
C PHE A 11 -2.84 -9.66 17.25
N PHE A 12 -3.89 -9.29 18.00
CA PHE A 12 -3.83 -8.19 18.98
C PHE A 12 -3.58 -8.63 20.41
N ARG A 13 -3.25 -9.90 20.68
CA ARG A 13 -2.89 -10.32 22.03
C ARG A 13 -1.59 -9.61 22.43
N LYS A 14 -1.63 -8.89 23.55
CA LYS A 14 -0.49 -8.14 24.10
C LYS A 14 0.78 -8.98 24.23
N GLU A 15 0.65 -10.28 24.45
CA GLU A 15 1.72 -11.25 24.58
C GLU A 15 2.38 -11.62 23.24
N ALA A 16 1.72 -11.33 22.10
CA ALA A 16 2.23 -11.60 20.75
C ALA A 16 2.70 -10.34 20.02
N ALA A 17 2.36 -9.14 20.51
CA ALA A 17 2.77 -7.89 19.88
C ALA A 17 4.23 -7.60 20.18
N ILE A 18 5.06 -7.54 19.13
CA ILE A 18 6.49 -7.20 19.23
C ILE A 18 6.66 -5.68 19.40
N ALA A 19 5.73 -4.89 18.88
CA ALA A 19 5.74 -3.43 18.87
C ALA A 19 4.30 -2.90 18.76
N ASP A 20 4.10 -1.65 19.15
CA ASP A 20 2.81 -0.98 18.96
C ASP A 20 2.59 -0.68 17.47
N LEU A 21 1.35 -0.87 17.03
CA LEU A 21 0.97 -0.63 15.63
C LEU A 21 0.75 0.86 15.40
N ALA A 22 1.31 1.40 14.32
CA ALA A 22 1.09 2.78 13.90
C ALA A 22 0.85 2.87 12.37
N LEU A 23 -0.13 3.69 11.99
CA LEU A 23 -0.48 3.96 10.61
C LEU A 23 -0.14 5.41 10.25
N LEU A 24 0.49 5.62 9.11
CA LEU A 24 0.77 6.94 8.55
C LEU A 24 0.24 7.00 7.12
N ALA A 25 -0.36 8.13 6.74
CA ALA A 25 -0.81 8.37 5.38
C ALA A 25 0.04 9.44 4.69
N CYS A 26 0.49 9.15 3.46
CA CYS A 26 0.93 10.18 2.54
C CYS A 26 -0.28 10.99 2.03
N PRO A 27 -0.10 12.25 1.61
CA PRO A 27 -1.16 13.02 0.96
C PRO A 27 -1.80 12.23 -0.20
N GLY A 28 -3.13 12.10 -0.15
CA GLY A 28 -3.93 11.34 -1.12
C GLY A 28 -4.16 9.87 -0.78
N ALA A 29 -3.59 9.36 0.32
CA ALA A 29 -3.81 7.99 0.79
C ALA A 29 -4.63 7.93 2.10
N GLU A 30 -5.13 9.06 2.56
CA GLU A 30 -5.82 9.19 3.85
C GLU A 30 -7.11 8.38 3.89
N GLU A 31 -7.87 8.34 2.80
CA GLU A 31 -9.13 7.59 2.75
C GLU A 31 -8.91 6.09 3.00
N LEU A 32 -7.97 5.48 2.28
CA LEU A 32 -7.63 4.08 2.47
C LEU A 32 -7.09 3.82 3.88
N CYS A 33 -6.23 4.70 4.39
CA CYS A 33 -5.68 4.59 5.74
C CYS A 33 -6.79 4.63 6.79
N ASN A 34 -7.74 5.56 6.67
CA ASN A 34 -8.89 5.67 7.58
C ASN A 34 -9.80 4.44 7.52
N LEU A 35 -10.06 3.88 6.34
CA LEU A 35 -10.85 2.65 6.20
C LEU A 35 -10.17 1.47 6.91
N VAL A 36 -8.86 1.33 6.74
CA VAL A 36 -8.09 0.27 7.41
C VAL A 36 -8.08 0.49 8.92
N ASP A 37 -7.83 1.71 9.39
CA ASP A 37 -7.86 2.07 10.81
C ASP A 37 -9.20 1.70 11.45
N GLY A 38 -10.32 2.06 10.81
CA GLY A 38 -11.65 1.74 11.32
C GLY A 38 -11.90 0.23 11.46
N HIS A 39 -11.32 -0.60 10.58
CA HIS A 39 -11.36 -2.06 10.74
C HIS A 39 -10.50 -2.53 11.90
N LEU A 40 -9.28 -2.02 12.04
CA LEU A 40 -8.34 -2.38 13.09
C LEU A 40 -8.85 -1.98 14.47
N VAL A 41 -9.39 -0.77 14.61
CA VAL A 41 -10.01 -0.28 15.86
C VAL A 41 -11.18 -1.16 16.27
N ARG A 42 -12.05 -1.54 15.33
CA ARG A 42 -13.16 -2.45 15.62
C ARG A 42 -12.65 -3.79 16.15
N TRP A 43 -11.67 -4.40 15.49
CA TRP A 43 -11.09 -5.68 15.93
C TRP A 43 -10.39 -5.56 17.28
N ALA A 44 -9.67 -4.46 17.52
CA ALA A 44 -9.03 -4.20 18.79
C ALA A 44 -10.06 -4.10 19.94
N ARG A 45 -11.17 -3.40 19.72
CA ARG A 45 -12.26 -3.28 20.70
C ARG A 45 -12.98 -4.60 20.97
N GLU A 46 -13.14 -5.46 19.96
CA GLU A 46 -13.70 -6.81 20.12
C GLU A 46 -12.90 -7.70 21.08
N ILE A 47 -11.60 -7.43 21.23
CA ILE A 47 -10.71 -8.12 22.18
C ILE A 47 -10.46 -7.36 23.48
N GLY A 48 -11.18 -6.24 23.71
CA GLY A 48 -11.15 -5.47 24.95
C GLY A 48 -10.02 -4.43 25.00
N MET A 49 -9.39 -4.08 23.88
CA MET A 49 -8.46 -2.95 23.83
C MET A 49 -9.22 -1.63 23.75
N ASP A 50 -8.86 -0.67 24.62
CA ASP A 50 -9.38 0.69 24.57
C ASP A 50 -8.48 1.54 23.65
N VAL A 51 -8.84 1.60 22.38
CA VAL A 51 -8.10 2.34 21.34
C VAL A 51 -9.06 3.09 20.44
N ASP A 52 -8.77 4.36 20.19
CA ASP A 52 -9.57 5.21 19.31
C ASP A 52 -9.06 5.22 17.88
N THR A 53 -7.75 5.15 17.67
CA THR A 53 -7.10 5.13 16.36
C THR A 53 -5.67 4.63 16.48
N PHE A 54 -5.18 4.01 15.40
CA PHE A 54 -3.77 3.68 15.20
C PHE A 54 -3.06 4.73 14.33
N ILE A 55 -3.78 5.73 13.80
CA ILE A 55 -3.21 6.73 12.90
C ILE A 55 -2.41 7.75 13.70
N ILE A 56 -1.14 7.88 13.33
CA ILE A 56 -0.31 9.01 13.73
C ILE A 56 -0.41 10.08 12.65
N PRO A 57 -0.86 11.30 12.98
CA PRO A 57 -1.00 12.37 12.01
C PRO A 57 0.33 12.68 11.32
N SER A 58 0.33 12.62 10.00
CA SER A 58 1.48 12.88 9.14
C SER A 58 1.09 13.80 7.99
N ASP A 59 2.06 14.46 7.38
CA ASP A 59 1.84 15.39 6.29
C ASP A 59 3.13 15.59 5.47
N CYS A 60 2.97 16.08 4.23
CA CYS A 60 4.09 16.49 3.38
C CYS A 60 3.87 17.92 2.86
N PRO A 61 3.92 18.93 3.74
CA PRO A 61 3.69 20.32 3.34
C PRO A 61 4.70 20.79 2.30
N ARG A 62 4.19 21.47 1.26
CA ARG A 62 5.00 22.04 0.19
C ARG A 62 5.23 23.53 0.38
N PHE A 63 6.43 23.94 0.01
CA PHE A 63 6.80 25.35 -0.11
C PHE A 63 6.39 25.87 -1.49
N GLN A 64 6.33 27.19 -1.65
CA GLN A 64 6.01 27.81 -2.93
C GLN A 64 6.99 27.46 -4.07
N SER A 65 8.22 27.09 -3.73
CA SER A 65 9.23 26.59 -4.68
C SER A 65 8.94 25.17 -5.21
N GLY A 66 7.95 24.48 -4.66
CA GLY A 66 7.64 23.09 -5.00
C GLY A 66 8.33 22.05 -4.11
N ASP A 67 9.34 22.45 -3.32
CA ASP A 67 9.95 21.58 -2.33
C ASP A 67 8.94 21.17 -1.27
N ALA A 68 9.14 19.99 -0.66
CA ALA A 68 8.32 19.51 0.44
C ALA A 68 9.17 18.90 1.56
N LYS A 69 8.58 18.73 2.73
CA LYS A 69 9.18 18.01 3.85
C LYS A 69 8.20 16.97 4.39
N GLY A 70 8.71 15.84 4.89
CA GLY A 70 7.91 14.89 5.66
C GLY A 70 7.76 15.38 7.10
N LEU A 71 6.53 15.31 7.61
CA LEU A 71 6.20 15.71 8.97
C LEU A 71 5.37 14.60 9.64
N VAL A 72 5.83 14.13 10.81
CA VAL A 72 5.10 13.20 11.67
C VAL A 72 4.88 13.89 13.01
N LYS A 73 3.60 13.96 13.45
CA LYS A 73 3.18 14.84 14.54
C LYS A 73 3.23 14.20 15.94
N ALA A 74 3.63 12.92 16.01
CA ALA A 74 3.81 12.22 17.30
C ALA A 74 5.06 11.33 17.25
N SER A 75 5.43 10.77 18.41
CA SER A 75 6.55 9.83 18.51
C SER A 75 6.21 8.53 17.80
N THR A 76 7.18 7.99 17.07
CA THR A 76 7.11 6.69 16.39
C THR A 76 8.18 5.74 16.93
N ARG A 77 8.69 6.02 18.12
CA ARG A 77 9.80 5.26 18.69
C ARG A 77 9.36 3.87 19.14
N GLY A 78 9.91 2.86 18.48
CA GLY A 78 9.63 1.46 18.79
C GLY A 78 8.41 0.90 18.09
N ASP A 79 7.66 1.71 17.32
CA ASP A 79 6.43 1.30 16.68
C ASP A 79 6.69 0.46 15.41
N ASP A 80 5.75 -0.42 15.12
CA ASP A 80 5.62 -1.11 13.83
C ASP A 80 4.75 -0.25 12.90
N ILE A 81 5.39 0.42 11.96
CA ILE A 81 4.79 1.47 11.15
C ILE A 81 4.35 0.94 9.78
N TYR A 82 3.11 1.26 9.39
CA TYR A 82 2.59 1.06 8.05
C TYR A 82 2.33 2.41 7.39
N ILE A 83 3.05 2.71 6.31
CA ILE A 83 2.92 3.97 5.56
C ILE A 83 2.10 3.69 4.30
N PHE A 84 0.98 4.41 4.18
CA PHE A 84 0.09 4.35 3.03
C PHE A 84 0.50 5.39 2.00
N VAL A 85 0.58 4.98 0.74
CA VAL A 85 0.83 5.87 -0.40
C VAL A 85 0.03 5.40 -1.60
N ASP A 86 -0.60 6.31 -2.31
CA ASP A 86 -1.29 6.02 -3.57
C ASP A 86 -0.68 6.83 -4.72
N PRO A 87 0.31 6.26 -5.45
CA PRO A 87 0.91 6.91 -6.60
C PRO A 87 -0.05 7.16 -7.77
N GLY A 88 -1.20 6.47 -7.77
CA GLY A 88 -2.24 6.63 -8.79
C GLY A 88 -3.20 7.78 -8.52
N ASN A 89 -3.16 8.39 -7.34
CA ASN A 89 -4.10 9.46 -6.98
C ASN A 89 -3.74 10.77 -7.69
N TYR A 90 -4.63 11.20 -8.58
CA TYR A 90 -4.49 12.45 -9.33
C TYR A 90 -5.31 13.63 -8.75
N SER A 91 -6.02 13.41 -7.64
CA SER A 91 -6.90 14.44 -7.06
C SER A 91 -6.16 15.44 -6.18
N VAL A 92 -4.98 15.10 -5.68
CA VAL A 92 -4.21 15.98 -4.78
C VAL A 92 -3.50 17.05 -5.58
N THR A 93 -3.72 18.31 -5.18
CA THR A 93 -3.08 19.47 -5.83
C THR A 93 -2.19 20.23 -4.86
N TYR A 94 -1.27 21.01 -5.42
CA TYR A 94 -0.45 21.97 -4.69
C TYR A 94 -0.20 23.22 -5.52
N ASN A 95 0.12 24.33 -4.85
CA ASN A 95 0.44 25.59 -5.51
C ASN A 95 1.95 25.70 -5.71
N LEU A 96 2.36 26.00 -6.95
CA LEU A 96 3.73 26.27 -7.34
C LEU A 96 3.78 27.65 -7.98
N PHE A 97 4.39 28.62 -7.30
CA PHE A 97 4.49 30.02 -7.76
C PHE A 97 3.14 30.63 -8.22
N GLY A 98 2.03 30.27 -7.56
CA GLY A 98 0.69 30.77 -7.88
C GLY A 98 -0.09 29.90 -8.87
N TYR A 99 0.48 28.82 -9.40
CA TYR A 99 -0.21 27.88 -10.29
C TYR A 99 -0.58 26.61 -9.53
N GLU A 100 -1.80 26.15 -9.73
CA GLU A 100 -2.24 24.87 -9.20
C GLU A 100 -1.70 23.71 -10.06
N ASN A 101 -1.09 22.72 -9.41
CA ASN A 101 -0.52 21.54 -10.05
C ASN A 101 -1.01 20.28 -9.33
N HIS A 102 -1.30 19.23 -10.07
CA HIS A 102 -1.58 17.91 -9.51
C HIS A 102 -0.31 17.20 -9.10
N LEU A 103 -0.37 16.39 -8.02
CA LEU A 103 0.72 15.50 -7.69
C LEU A 103 0.85 14.42 -8.78
N SER A 104 2.05 14.26 -9.28
CA SER A 104 2.42 13.15 -10.17
C SER A 104 2.70 11.87 -9.34
N PRO A 105 2.78 10.70 -9.98
CA PRO A 105 3.27 9.48 -9.32
C PRO A 105 4.64 9.68 -8.65
N ASP A 106 5.54 10.46 -9.26
CA ASP A 106 6.85 10.77 -8.71
C ASP A 106 6.76 11.65 -7.46
N ASP A 107 5.83 12.60 -7.44
CA ASP A 107 5.57 13.43 -6.25
C ASP A 107 5.07 12.58 -5.08
N HIS A 108 4.14 11.66 -5.34
CA HIS A 108 3.64 10.73 -4.33
C HIS A 108 4.75 9.82 -3.80
N PHE A 109 5.56 9.26 -4.70
CA PHE A 109 6.69 8.43 -4.31
C PHE A 109 7.71 9.23 -3.49
N GLN A 110 8.00 10.48 -3.88
CA GLN A 110 8.90 11.35 -3.13
C GLN A 110 8.32 11.73 -1.75
N ASN A 111 6.99 11.87 -1.61
CA ASN A 111 6.34 12.08 -0.31
C ASN A 111 6.50 10.85 0.59
N LEU A 112 6.38 9.64 0.04
CA LEU A 112 6.68 8.40 0.77
C LEU A 112 8.13 8.40 1.28
N ILE A 113 9.11 8.74 0.43
CA ILE A 113 10.52 8.83 0.80
C ILE A 113 10.71 9.79 1.98
N ARG A 114 10.03 10.95 1.97
CA ARG A 114 10.10 11.95 3.05
C ARG A 114 9.53 11.44 4.36
N LEU A 115 8.39 10.73 4.33
CA LEU A 115 7.82 10.14 5.55
C LEU A 115 8.70 9.01 6.10
N ILE A 116 9.26 8.15 5.24
CA ILE A 116 10.22 7.13 5.67
C ILE A 116 11.41 7.80 6.36
N GLN A 117 11.97 8.88 5.81
CA GLN A 117 13.08 9.61 6.43
C GLN A 117 12.70 10.18 7.80
N ALA A 118 11.46 10.68 7.95
CA ALA A 118 11.00 11.26 9.21
C ALA A 118 10.89 10.24 10.35
N VAL A 119 10.65 8.96 10.05
CA VAL A 119 10.52 7.88 11.04
C VAL A 119 11.74 6.98 11.15
N SER A 120 12.64 7.02 10.17
CA SER A 120 13.83 6.14 10.11
C SER A 120 14.72 6.29 11.35
N GLY A 121 15.25 5.15 11.82
CA GLY A 121 16.11 5.06 13.00
C GLY A 121 15.37 5.17 14.34
N ARG A 122 14.05 5.31 14.32
CA ARG A 122 13.19 5.34 15.52
C ARG A 122 12.18 4.22 15.54
N ALA A 123 11.55 3.94 14.41
CA ALA A 123 10.60 2.85 14.24
C ALA A 123 11.26 1.48 14.49
N HIS A 124 10.50 0.53 15.01
CA HIS A 124 10.91 -0.87 15.10
C HIS A 124 10.95 -1.50 13.70
N ARG A 125 9.90 -1.29 12.92
CA ARG A 125 9.75 -1.78 11.55
C ARG A 125 9.00 -0.76 10.70
N ILE A 126 9.32 -0.72 9.41
CA ILE A 126 8.59 0.08 8.43
C ILE A 126 8.07 -0.85 7.33
N SER A 127 6.76 -0.83 7.12
CA SER A 127 6.04 -1.47 6.03
C SER A 127 5.37 -0.40 5.17
N VAL A 128 5.28 -0.63 3.86
CA VAL A 128 4.63 0.29 2.91
C VAL A 128 3.42 -0.38 2.31
N ILE A 129 2.28 0.29 2.33
CA ILE A 129 1.05 -0.10 1.62
C ILE A 129 0.91 0.82 0.41
N MET A 130 1.07 0.24 -0.76
CA MET A 130 1.08 0.93 -2.04
C MET A 130 0.13 0.21 -3.02
N PRO A 131 -1.17 0.51 -3.01
CA PRO A 131 -2.16 -0.20 -3.80
C PRO A 131 -1.81 -0.27 -5.28
N SER A 132 -1.39 0.84 -5.87
CA SER A 132 -0.86 0.92 -7.23
C SER A 132 0.67 1.00 -7.16
N LEU A 133 1.35 -0.06 -7.59
CA LEU A 133 2.80 -0.14 -7.49
C LEU A 133 3.48 0.92 -8.36
N TYR A 134 4.25 1.83 -7.73
CA TYR A 134 5.01 2.86 -8.43
C TYR A 134 5.98 2.25 -9.45
N GLY A 135 5.97 2.76 -10.67
CA GLY A 135 6.80 2.26 -11.76
C GLY A 135 6.46 0.82 -12.19
N GLY A 136 5.33 0.24 -11.78
CA GLY A 136 4.97 -1.16 -12.00
C GLY A 136 5.01 -1.59 -13.47
N ARG A 137 4.77 -0.68 -14.43
CA ARG A 137 4.89 -0.95 -15.88
C ARG A 137 6.35 -0.99 -16.35
N GLN A 138 7.29 -0.43 -15.59
CA GLN A 138 8.74 -0.43 -15.85
C GLN A 138 9.42 -1.59 -15.09
N HIS A 139 8.87 -2.80 -15.26
CA HIS A 139 9.27 -4.01 -14.54
C HIS A 139 10.38 -4.80 -15.24
N ARG A 140 10.66 -4.52 -16.51
CA ARG A 140 11.70 -5.17 -17.31
C ARG A 140 12.40 -4.16 -18.19
N ARG A 141 13.66 -4.44 -18.53
CA ARG A 141 14.45 -3.67 -19.47
C ARG A 141 14.61 -4.46 -20.77
N VAL A 142 14.32 -3.83 -21.90
CA VAL A 142 14.46 -4.43 -23.23
C VAL A 142 15.63 -3.79 -23.99
N SER A 143 15.90 -2.50 -23.76
CA SER A 143 16.93 -1.76 -24.44
C SER A 143 17.66 -0.79 -23.47
N ARG A 144 18.04 0.40 -23.94
CA ARG A 144 18.68 1.46 -23.14
C ARG A 144 17.61 2.31 -22.45
N GLU A 145 16.92 1.74 -21.48
CA GLU A 145 15.82 2.36 -20.74
C GLU A 145 16.03 2.21 -19.23
N SER A 146 15.35 3.03 -18.46
CA SER A 146 15.33 2.91 -17.02
C SER A 146 14.61 1.64 -16.56
N LEU A 147 14.82 1.24 -15.32
CA LEU A 147 14.13 0.13 -14.65
C LEU A 147 13.55 0.64 -13.33
N ASP A 148 12.58 1.56 -13.45
CA ASP A 148 12.15 2.41 -12.34
C ASP A 148 11.54 1.58 -11.21
N CYS A 149 10.74 0.56 -11.51
CA CYS A 149 10.14 -0.29 -10.49
C CYS A 149 11.20 -0.96 -9.60
N ALA A 150 12.22 -1.57 -10.21
CA ALA A 150 13.26 -2.25 -9.47
C ALA A 150 14.10 -1.28 -8.62
N TYR A 151 14.43 -0.12 -9.17
CA TYR A 151 15.19 0.90 -8.43
C TYR A 151 14.39 1.49 -7.29
N ALA A 152 13.10 1.75 -7.47
CA ALA A 152 12.22 2.22 -6.41
C ALA A 152 12.16 1.21 -5.26
N LEU A 153 11.97 -0.08 -5.55
CA LEU A 153 11.97 -1.15 -4.55
C LEU A 153 13.32 -1.24 -3.82
N GLN A 154 14.43 -1.17 -4.54
CA GLN A 154 15.77 -1.19 -3.96
C GLN A 154 16.04 0.03 -3.08
N GLN A 155 15.57 1.20 -3.47
CA GLN A 155 15.66 2.43 -2.68
C GLN A 155 14.89 2.29 -1.37
N LEU A 156 13.65 1.83 -1.42
CA LEU A 156 12.83 1.60 -0.21
C LEU A 156 13.51 0.60 0.73
N ARG A 157 14.04 -0.49 0.19
CA ARG A 157 14.82 -1.46 0.98
C ARG A 157 16.05 -0.84 1.62
N ALA A 158 16.83 -0.06 0.86
CA ALA A 158 18.03 0.62 1.37
C ALA A 158 17.70 1.62 2.50
N MET A 159 16.50 2.20 2.49
CA MET A 159 15.98 3.08 3.53
C MET A 159 15.43 2.34 4.76
N GLY A 160 15.46 0.99 4.76
CA GLY A 160 15.07 0.18 5.90
C GLY A 160 13.64 -0.36 5.86
N VAL A 161 12.90 -0.17 4.75
CA VAL A 161 11.58 -0.80 4.55
C VAL A 161 11.76 -2.32 4.55
N LYS A 162 10.91 -3.02 5.31
CA LYS A 162 10.96 -4.47 5.48
C LYS A 162 9.90 -5.21 4.68
N ASN A 163 8.77 -4.54 4.41
CA ASN A 163 7.66 -5.14 3.69
C ASN A 163 6.99 -4.11 2.78
N ILE A 164 6.55 -4.56 1.60
CA ILE A 164 5.67 -3.83 0.69
C ILE A 164 4.42 -4.66 0.45
N ILE A 165 3.26 -4.04 0.60
CA ILE A 165 1.96 -4.60 0.28
C ILE A 165 1.40 -3.83 -0.91
N THR A 166 1.11 -4.54 -2.00
CA THR A 166 0.52 -3.96 -3.21
C THR A 166 -0.64 -4.81 -3.70
N PHE A 167 -1.50 -4.26 -4.56
CA PHE A 167 -2.60 -5.00 -5.17
C PHE A 167 -2.33 -5.22 -6.64
N ASP A 168 -2.46 -6.47 -7.08
CA ASP A 168 -2.42 -6.88 -8.49
C ASP A 168 -1.27 -6.23 -9.28
N ALA A 169 -0.04 -6.47 -8.80
CA ALA A 169 1.14 -5.94 -9.46
C ALA A 169 1.18 -6.38 -10.93
N HIS A 170 1.41 -5.43 -11.84
CA HIS A 170 1.45 -5.66 -13.29
C HIS A 170 2.32 -6.86 -13.69
N ASP A 171 3.45 -7.04 -13.01
CA ASP A 171 4.26 -8.25 -13.07
C ASP A 171 4.77 -8.60 -11.65
N PRO A 172 4.26 -9.65 -10.99
CA PRO A 172 4.67 -9.99 -9.64
C PRO A 172 6.16 -10.37 -9.52
N ARG A 173 6.84 -10.66 -10.63
CA ARG A 173 8.29 -10.97 -10.63
C ARG A 173 9.16 -9.78 -10.26
N VAL A 174 8.61 -8.56 -10.17
CA VAL A 174 9.34 -7.39 -9.65
C VAL A 174 9.89 -7.61 -8.25
N MET A 175 9.26 -8.49 -7.46
CA MET A 175 9.77 -8.92 -6.14
C MET A 175 11.21 -9.46 -6.18
N ASN A 176 11.64 -10.02 -7.33
CA ASN A 176 12.99 -10.54 -7.51
C ASN A 176 14.07 -9.44 -7.43
N ALA A 177 13.71 -8.16 -7.58
CA ALA A 177 14.63 -7.03 -7.39
C ALA A 177 15.05 -6.84 -5.93
N VAL A 178 14.28 -7.41 -4.99
CA VAL A 178 14.47 -7.23 -3.53
C VAL A 178 14.31 -8.55 -2.77
N PRO A 179 15.14 -9.57 -3.02
CA PRO A 179 14.92 -10.93 -2.54
C PRO A 179 14.99 -11.09 -1.00
N LEU A 180 15.47 -10.06 -0.28
CA LEU A 180 15.55 -10.05 1.18
C LEU A 180 14.53 -9.08 1.82
N MET A 181 13.54 -8.62 1.07
CA MET A 181 12.42 -7.81 1.54
C MET A 181 11.12 -8.56 1.29
N SER A 182 10.19 -8.54 2.23
CA SER A 182 8.85 -9.10 2.01
C SER A 182 8.10 -8.27 0.96
N PHE A 183 7.41 -8.96 0.06
CA PHE A 183 6.60 -8.33 -0.98
C PHE A 183 5.29 -9.11 -1.10
N ASP A 184 4.22 -8.50 -0.59
CA ASP A 184 2.89 -9.09 -0.57
C ASP A 184 2.06 -8.52 -1.72
N ASN A 185 1.87 -9.33 -2.77
CA ASN A 185 0.99 -8.99 -3.88
C ASN A 185 -0.41 -9.55 -3.62
N VAL A 186 -1.33 -8.68 -3.19
CA VAL A 186 -2.70 -9.05 -2.85
C VAL A 186 -3.56 -9.05 -4.12
N MET A 187 -4.17 -10.20 -4.42
CA MET A 187 -5.06 -10.33 -5.57
C MET A 187 -6.50 -9.94 -5.18
N PRO A 188 -7.10 -8.91 -5.79
CA PRO A 188 -8.44 -8.43 -5.45
C PRO A 188 -9.57 -9.29 -6.01
N THR A 189 -9.27 -10.33 -6.79
CA THR A 189 -10.23 -11.13 -7.55
C THR A 189 -11.41 -11.62 -6.69
N TYR A 190 -11.13 -12.14 -5.50
CA TYR A 190 -12.19 -12.61 -4.60
C TYR A 190 -13.14 -11.48 -4.18
N GLN A 191 -12.59 -10.32 -3.83
CA GLN A 191 -13.38 -9.17 -3.40
C GLN A 191 -14.20 -8.58 -4.55
N VAL A 192 -13.64 -8.55 -5.76
CA VAL A 192 -14.35 -8.12 -6.98
C VAL A 192 -15.52 -9.06 -7.26
N LEU A 193 -15.31 -10.37 -7.23
CA LEU A 193 -16.38 -11.35 -7.44
C LEU A 193 -17.46 -11.26 -6.36
N LYS A 194 -17.07 -11.12 -5.09
CA LYS A 194 -18.00 -10.93 -3.97
C LYS A 194 -18.83 -9.67 -4.13
N CYS A 195 -18.21 -8.57 -4.54
CA CYS A 195 -18.89 -7.30 -4.81
C CYS A 195 -19.88 -7.45 -5.98
N LEU A 196 -19.46 -8.11 -7.07
CA LEU A 196 -20.32 -8.38 -8.21
C LEU A 196 -21.56 -9.18 -7.80
N LEU A 197 -21.39 -10.28 -7.05
CA LEU A 197 -22.51 -11.11 -6.57
C LEU A 197 -23.45 -10.34 -5.63
N HIS A 198 -22.91 -9.40 -4.86
CA HIS A 198 -23.74 -8.60 -3.95
C HIS A 198 -24.58 -7.56 -4.69
N HIS A 199 -24.05 -6.93 -5.73
CA HIS A 199 -24.70 -5.83 -6.45
C HIS A 199 -25.49 -6.30 -7.67
N VAL A 200 -25.20 -7.49 -8.19
CA VAL A 200 -25.91 -8.10 -9.33
C VAL A 200 -26.42 -9.48 -8.92
N PRO A 201 -27.52 -9.54 -8.16
CA PRO A 201 -28.00 -10.81 -7.56
C PRO A 201 -28.39 -11.86 -8.61
N ASP A 202 -28.79 -11.45 -9.82
CA ASP A 202 -29.24 -12.36 -10.87
C ASP A 202 -28.10 -12.72 -11.86
N VAL A 203 -26.83 -12.48 -11.51
CA VAL A 203 -25.70 -12.83 -12.37
C VAL A 203 -25.65 -14.34 -12.61
N ASN A 204 -25.67 -14.75 -13.88
CA ASN A 204 -25.58 -16.14 -14.28
C ASN A 204 -24.18 -16.42 -14.85
N PHE A 205 -23.39 -17.22 -14.14
CA PHE A 205 -22.02 -17.58 -14.55
C PHE A 205 -21.93 -18.71 -15.59
N SER A 206 -23.07 -19.14 -16.18
CA SER A 206 -22.99 -20.12 -17.26
C SER A 206 -22.27 -19.54 -18.49
N LYS A 207 -21.67 -20.41 -19.28
CA LYS A 207 -20.91 -20.03 -20.49
C LYS A 207 -21.73 -19.22 -21.51
N GLU A 208 -23.05 -19.39 -21.49
CA GLU A 208 -23.99 -18.72 -22.40
C GLU A 208 -24.33 -17.29 -21.94
N HIS A 209 -24.13 -16.96 -20.67
CA HIS A 209 -24.60 -15.71 -20.08
C HIS A 209 -23.46 -14.86 -19.45
N PHE A 210 -22.27 -15.42 -19.31
CA PHE A 210 -21.17 -14.72 -18.67
C PHE A 210 -19.88 -14.84 -19.48
N LEU A 211 -19.30 -13.69 -19.81
CA LEU A 211 -18.03 -13.60 -20.53
C LEU A 211 -17.06 -12.67 -19.78
N VAL A 212 -15.86 -13.14 -19.53
CA VAL A 212 -14.76 -12.30 -19.04
C VAL A 212 -13.89 -11.89 -20.20
N VAL A 213 -13.73 -10.59 -20.39
CA VAL A 213 -12.94 -10.01 -21.48
C VAL A 213 -11.69 -9.36 -20.92
N SER A 214 -10.52 -9.77 -21.42
CA SER A 214 -9.25 -9.09 -21.15
C SER A 214 -9.09 -7.92 -22.11
N PRO A 215 -8.72 -6.70 -21.67
CA PRO A 215 -8.53 -5.55 -22.55
C PRO A 215 -7.33 -5.72 -23.48
N ASP A 216 -6.30 -6.47 -23.07
CA ASP A 216 -5.10 -6.76 -23.86
C ASP A 216 -4.42 -8.06 -23.41
N GLU A 217 -3.32 -8.42 -24.05
CA GLU A 217 -2.53 -9.63 -23.71
C GLU A 217 -1.85 -9.53 -22.32
N GLY A 218 -1.58 -8.33 -21.84
CA GLY A 218 -0.96 -8.09 -20.54
C GLY A 218 -1.90 -8.34 -19.38
N ALA A 219 -3.19 -8.12 -19.58
CA ALA A 219 -4.23 -8.31 -18.56
C ALA A 219 -4.71 -9.78 -18.45
N LYS A 220 -3.87 -10.75 -18.77
CA LYS A 220 -4.19 -12.18 -18.60
C LYS A 220 -4.42 -12.50 -17.14
N ILE A 221 -5.69 -12.59 -16.76
CA ILE A 221 -6.13 -13.16 -15.50
C ILE A 221 -5.67 -14.62 -15.49
N GLY A 222 -4.69 -14.92 -14.66
CA GLY A 222 -4.13 -16.23 -14.38
C GLY A 222 -4.30 -17.28 -15.49
N ARG A 223 -3.21 -17.85 -15.99
CA ARG A 223 -3.30 -19.06 -16.79
C ARG A 223 -3.96 -20.13 -15.92
N ALA A 224 -5.23 -20.40 -16.15
CA ALA A 224 -5.79 -21.68 -15.80
C ALA A 224 -5.00 -22.70 -16.64
N HIS A 225 -4.02 -23.35 -16.02
CA HIS A 225 -3.49 -24.58 -16.58
C HIS A 225 -4.60 -25.64 -16.38
N VAL A 226 -5.31 -25.93 -17.47
CA VAL A 226 -6.08 -27.16 -17.61
C VAL A 226 -5.10 -28.26 -17.92
#